data_ae136319a2a05dee384e0048e176ae87
#
_entry.id   ae136319a2a05dee384e0048e176ae87
#
_cell.length_a   1.000
_cell.length_b   1.000
_cell.length_c   1.000
_cell.angle_alpha   90.00
_cell.angle_beta   90.00
_cell.angle_gamma   90.00
#
_symmetry.space_group_name_H-M   'P 1'
#
loop_
_entity.id
_entity.type
_entity.pdbx_description
1 polymer ?
#
loop_
_entity_poly.entity_id
_entity_poly.type
_entity_poly.pdbx_seq_one_letter_code
_entity_poly.pdbx_strand_id
1 'polypeptide(L)'
;MPAINHETPEGRQAFRRSNFTKIFVRSERFAALNARPMKIVVAYSGGLDTSVLLTWLKETYSAEIIAFCADVGQEEELDGLEAKALRTGASKCFIDDLREEFARDFIFPMLQAGAIYEGQYYLGTSIARPLIAKRMVEIARAEKADAVAHGATGKGNDQVRFELTAAALAPELQ
;
A
#
# COMPACT_ATOMS: atom_id res chain seq x y z
N MET A 1 21.56 -14.86 19.91
CA MET A 1 20.93 -15.18 18.61
C MET A 1 21.84 -14.64 17.52
N PRO A 2 22.31 -15.44 16.55
CA PRO A 2 23.15 -14.94 15.47
C PRO A 2 22.31 -14.06 14.53
N ALA A 3 22.89 -12.93 14.13
CA ALA A 3 22.28 -12.03 13.16
C ALA A 3 22.08 -12.77 11.83
N ILE A 4 20.87 -12.76 11.29
CA ILE A 4 20.58 -13.34 9.99
C ILE A 4 21.21 -12.44 8.94
N ASN A 5 22.24 -12.95 8.27
CA ASN A 5 22.95 -12.24 7.19
C ASN A 5 22.09 -12.32 5.94
N HIS A 6 21.45 -11.22 5.55
CA HIS A 6 20.53 -11.13 4.41
C HIS A 6 21.19 -11.19 3.03
N GLU A 7 22.52 -11.25 2.98
CA GLU A 7 23.27 -11.25 1.72
C GLU A 7 23.51 -12.65 1.12
N THR A 8 23.16 -13.71 1.83
CA THR A 8 23.30 -15.09 1.32
C THR A 8 22.04 -15.55 0.56
N PRO A 9 22.15 -16.45 -0.42
CA PRO A 9 21.02 -17.05 -1.10
C PRO A 9 20.01 -17.71 -0.13
N GLU A 10 20.49 -18.26 0.98
CA GLU A 10 19.69 -18.87 2.04
C GLU A 10 18.93 -17.83 2.85
N GLY A 11 19.52 -16.67 3.14
CA GLY A 11 18.86 -15.54 3.78
C GLY A 11 17.70 -14.99 2.92
N ARG A 12 17.86 -14.94 1.61
CA ARG A 12 16.80 -14.57 0.66
C ARG A 12 15.67 -15.61 0.61
N GLN A 13 15.99 -16.88 0.78
CA GLN A 13 15.00 -17.97 0.82
C GLN A 13 14.24 -18.00 2.16
N ALA A 14 14.88 -17.69 3.28
CA ALA A 14 14.26 -17.56 4.59
C ALA A 14 13.32 -16.35 4.67
N PHE A 15 13.73 -15.21 4.06
CA PHE A 15 12.89 -14.03 3.91
C PHE A 15 11.64 -14.30 3.06
N ARG A 16 11.74 -15.14 2.03
CA ARG A 16 10.58 -15.60 1.22
C ARG A 16 9.60 -16.47 1.99
N ARG A 17 10.01 -17.09 3.10
CA ARG A 17 9.18 -17.98 3.92
C ARG A 17 8.57 -17.32 5.15
N SER A 18 9.08 -16.17 5.60
CA SER A 18 8.46 -15.39 6.66
C SER A 18 7.22 -14.70 6.10
N ASN A 19 6.09 -14.86 6.72
CA ASN A 19 4.72 -14.37 6.56
C ASN A 19 4.50 -12.98 5.92
N PHE A 20 5.36 -12.54 5.01
CA PHE A 20 5.10 -11.40 4.17
C PHE A 20 3.93 -11.76 3.26
N THR A 21 2.90 -11.01 3.41
CA THR A 21 1.72 -10.84 2.59
C THR A 21 1.78 -11.69 1.32
N LYS A 22 0.87 -12.64 1.18
CA LYS A 22 0.52 -13.14 -0.15
C LYS A 22 -0.03 -11.94 -0.90
N ILE A 23 0.85 -11.19 -1.56
CA ILE A 23 0.43 -10.28 -2.61
C ILE A 23 -0.20 -11.20 -3.66
N PHE A 24 -1.53 -11.19 -3.72
CA PHE A 24 -2.29 -12.01 -4.64
C PHE A 24 -2.22 -11.34 -6.02
N VAL A 25 -1.01 -11.34 -6.61
CA VAL A 25 -0.85 -11.01 -8.02
C VAL A 25 -1.24 -12.29 -8.77
N ARG A 26 -2.34 -12.25 -9.44
CA ARG A 26 -2.83 -13.35 -10.29
C ARG A 26 -1.91 -13.46 -11.52
N SER A 27 -0.76 -14.15 -11.32
CA SER A 27 0.42 -14.11 -12.21
C SER A 27 0.23 -14.72 -13.60
N GLU A 28 -0.85 -15.46 -13.84
CA GLU A 28 -0.99 -16.24 -15.08
C GLU A 28 -1.50 -15.44 -16.30
N ARG A 29 -2.06 -14.25 -16.11
CA ARG A 29 -2.53 -13.41 -17.22
C ARG A 29 -1.48 -12.41 -17.76
N PHE A 30 -0.36 -12.24 -17.09
CA PHE A 30 0.60 -11.18 -17.42
C PHE A 30 1.62 -11.50 -18.50
N ALA A 31 1.92 -12.75 -18.75
CA ALA A 31 2.98 -13.13 -19.71
C ALA A 31 2.65 -12.82 -21.18
N ALA A 32 1.42 -12.44 -21.51
CA ALA A 32 0.96 -12.42 -22.91
C ALA A 32 0.51 -11.06 -23.47
N LEU A 33 0.41 -9.98 -22.69
CA LEU A 33 -0.37 -8.83 -23.16
C LEU A 33 0.31 -7.48 -23.29
N ASN A 34 1.51 -7.22 -22.74
CA ASN A 34 2.05 -5.85 -22.85
C ASN A 34 3.56 -5.79 -23.12
N ALA A 35 3.93 -5.05 -24.18
CA ALA A 35 5.32 -4.66 -24.50
C ALA A 35 5.91 -3.61 -23.52
N ARG A 36 5.20 -3.23 -22.44
CA ARG A 36 5.64 -2.27 -21.42
C ARG A 36 5.85 -2.95 -20.06
N PRO A 37 6.74 -2.45 -19.21
CA PRO A 37 6.88 -2.95 -17.85
C PRO A 37 5.57 -2.77 -17.06
N MET A 38 5.27 -3.73 -16.18
CA MET A 38 4.16 -3.64 -15.24
C MET A 38 4.31 -2.39 -14.37
N LYS A 39 3.20 -1.69 -14.11
CA LYS A 39 3.20 -0.51 -13.25
C LYS A 39 2.37 -0.78 -12.00
N ILE A 40 2.91 -0.51 -10.81
CA ILE A 40 2.29 -0.81 -9.52
C ILE A 40 2.24 0.46 -8.65
N VAL A 41 1.07 0.81 -8.14
CA VAL A 41 0.91 1.85 -7.11
C VAL A 41 0.98 1.20 -5.73
N VAL A 42 1.84 1.71 -4.86
CA VAL A 42 2.11 1.12 -3.55
C VAL A 42 1.76 2.11 -2.44
N ALA A 43 0.91 1.69 -1.48
CA ALA A 43 0.72 2.44 -0.24
C ALA A 43 2.03 2.47 0.54
N TYR A 44 2.62 3.66 0.67
CA TYR A 44 3.95 3.87 1.23
C TYR A 44 3.88 4.73 2.47
N SER A 45 4.30 4.20 3.61
CA SER A 45 4.34 4.93 4.88
C SER A 45 5.71 5.52 5.21
N GLY A 46 6.73 5.25 4.38
CA GLY A 46 8.11 5.62 4.72
C GLY A 46 8.78 4.69 5.73
N GLY A 47 8.06 3.76 6.33
CA GLY A 47 8.61 2.76 7.24
C GLY A 47 9.49 1.72 6.54
N LEU A 48 10.18 0.90 7.33
CA LEU A 48 11.09 -0.14 6.83
C LEU A 48 10.36 -1.13 5.92
N ASP A 49 9.21 -1.65 6.36
CA ASP A 49 8.47 -2.69 5.66
C ASP A 49 8.02 -2.24 4.26
N THR A 50 7.44 -1.03 4.18
CA THR A 50 7.01 -0.47 2.89
C THR A 50 8.18 -0.09 2.01
N SER A 51 9.32 0.32 2.56
CA SER A 51 10.55 0.57 1.80
C SER A 51 11.10 -0.72 1.18
N VAL A 52 11.17 -1.81 1.95
CA VAL A 52 11.55 -3.13 1.43
C VAL A 52 10.57 -3.59 0.35
N LEU A 53 9.26 -3.33 0.54
CA LEU A 53 8.22 -3.69 -0.43
C LEU A 53 8.44 -3.02 -1.79
N LEU A 54 8.81 -1.72 -1.83
CA LEU A 54 9.09 -1.03 -3.09
C LEU A 54 10.19 -1.73 -3.88
N THR A 55 11.32 -2.02 -3.23
CA THR A 55 12.47 -2.69 -3.86
C THR A 55 12.10 -4.11 -4.30
N TRP A 56 11.43 -4.86 -3.42
CA TRP A 56 11.04 -6.24 -3.70
C TRP A 56 10.08 -6.36 -4.89
N LEU A 57 9.08 -5.50 -4.98
CA LEU A 57 8.14 -5.47 -6.12
C LEU A 57 8.86 -5.13 -7.43
N LYS A 58 9.74 -4.12 -7.38
CA LYS A 58 10.53 -3.71 -8.54
C LYS A 58 11.39 -4.86 -9.08
N GLU A 59 12.10 -5.55 -8.20
CA GLU A 59 12.99 -6.65 -8.59
C GLU A 59 12.22 -7.90 -9.03
N THR A 60 11.14 -8.25 -8.30
CA THR A 60 10.40 -9.49 -8.53
C THR A 60 9.60 -9.46 -9.82
N TYR A 61 8.98 -8.31 -10.11
CA TYR A 61 8.07 -8.16 -11.27
C TYR A 61 8.67 -7.33 -12.40
N SER A 62 9.92 -6.84 -12.26
CA SER A 62 10.52 -5.86 -13.17
C SER A 62 9.60 -4.68 -13.42
N ALA A 63 8.93 -4.23 -12.35
CA ALA A 63 7.85 -3.25 -12.41
C ALA A 63 8.34 -1.82 -12.24
N GLU A 64 7.61 -0.88 -12.85
CA GLU A 64 7.66 0.54 -12.49
C GLU A 64 6.85 0.76 -11.21
N ILE A 65 7.47 1.31 -10.18
CA ILE A 65 6.84 1.49 -8.87
C ILE A 65 6.47 2.95 -8.66
N ILE A 66 5.22 3.19 -8.33
CA ILE A 66 4.69 4.50 -7.91
C ILE A 66 4.38 4.41 -6.42
N ALA A 67 5.09 5.18 -5.60
CA ALA A 67 4.79 5.29 -4.17
C ALA A 67 3.66 6.29 -3.95
N PHE A 68 2.77 5.99 -3.01
CA PHE A 68 1.71 6.90 -2.57
C PHE A 68 1.62 6.94 -1.05
N CYS A 69 1.66 8.12 -0.48
CA CYS A 69 1.43 8.39 0.93
C CYS A 69 0.25 9.35 1.09
N ALA A 70 -0.68 9.02 1.98
CA ALA A 70 -1.80 9.88 2.35
C ALA A 70 -1.50 10.60 3.65
N ASP A 71 -1.69 11.91 3.69
CA ASP A 71 -1.82 12.67 4.92
C ASP A 71 -3.30 12.65 5.34
N VAL A 72 -3.59 11.94 6.41
CA VAL A 72 -4.92 11.86 7.05
C VAL A 72 -4.91 12.46 8.45
N GLY A 73 -3.86 13.24 8.80
CA GLY A 73 -3.68 13.86 10.10
C GLY A 73 -2.98 12.98 11.13
N GLN A 74 -2.14 12.05 10.69
CA GLN A 74 -1.41 11.12 11.56
C GLN A 74 -0.19 11.72 12.25
N GLU A 75 0.11 13.00 12.07
CA GLU A 75 1.25 13.71 12.66
C GLU A 75 2.63 13.11 12.32
N GLU A 76 2.71 12.24 11.32
CA GLU A 76 3.98 11.70 10.83
C GLU A 76 4.71 12.76 10.00
N GLU A 77 6.05 12.75 10.10
CA GLU A 77 6.89 13.64 9.32
C GLU A 77 6.87 13.22 7.84
N LEU A 78 6.28 14.07 6.99
CA LEU A 78 6.21 13.84 5.54
C LEU A 78 7.41 14.44 4.82
N ASP A 79 8.19 15.29 5.51
CA ASP A 79 9.37 15.94 4.95
C ASP A 79 10.42 14.92 4.53
N GLY A 80 10.88 15.02 3.29
CA GLY A 80 11.86 14.09 2.71
C GLY A 80 11.33 12.72 2.34
N LEU A 81 10.04 12.43 2.56
CA LEU A 81 9.43 11.13 2.25
C LEU A 81 9.49 10.82 0.74
N GLU A 82 9.22 11.81 -0.11
CA GLU A 82 9.35 11.67 -1.55
C GLU A 82 10.78 11.28 -1.96
N ALA A 83 11.77 12.04 -1.47
CA ALA A 83 13.18 11.75 -1.74
C ALA A 83 13.59 10.35 -1.25
N LYS A 84 13.03 9.89 -0.12
CA LYS A 84 13.23 8.54 0.40
C LYS A 84 12.61 7.49 -0.51
N ALA A 85 11.37 7.67 -0.95
CA ALA A 85 10.69 6.75 -1.87
C ALA A 85 11.48 6.58 -3.18
N LEU A 86 11.91 7.69 -3.79
CA LEU A 86 12.68 7.68 -5.03
C LEU A 86 14.02 6.95 -4.86
N ARG A 87 14.76 7.22 -3.77
CA ARG A 87 16.00 6.49 -3.46
C ARG A 87 15.78 5.00 -3.22
N THR A 88 14.61 4.62 -2.74
CA THR A 88 14.26 3.22 -2.44
C THR A 88 13.77 2.46 -3.67
N GLY A 89 13.60 3.15 -4.81
CA GLY A 89 13.31 2.50 -6.08
C GLY A 89 11.98 2.86 -6.72
N ALA A 90 11.17 3.74 -6.12
CA ALA A 90 10.02 4.31 -6.78
C ALA A 90 10.45 5.20 -7.96
N SER A 91 9.67 5.20 -9.04
CA SER A 91 9.82 6.12 -10.18
C SER A 91 9.13 7.46 -9.93
N LYS A 92 8.05 7.43 -9.13
CA LYS A 92 7.26 8.59 -8.70
C LYS A 92 6.81 8.40 -7.26
N CYS A 93 6.55 9.53 -6.58
CA CYS A 93 5.92 9.52 -5.27
C CYS A 93 4.82 10.59 -5.23
N PHE A 94 3.63 10.21 -4.82
CA PHE A 94 2.52 11.12 -4.54
C PHE A 94 2.37 11.23 -3.02
N ILE A 95 2.22 12.45 -2.52
CA ILE A 95 1.88 12.74 -1.14
C ILE A 95 0.66 13.65 -1.19
N ASP A 96 -0.50 13.11 -0.82
CA ASP A 96 -1.76 13.83 -0.93
C ASP A 96 -2.34 14.16 0.45
N ASP A 97 -2.74 15.42 0.64
CA ASP A 97 -3.47 15.88 1.81
C ASP A 97 -4.94 15.45 1.69
N LEU A 98 -5.33 14.44 2.45
CA LEU A 98 -6.68 13.91 2.50
C LEU A 98 -7.41 14.25 3.81
N ARG A 99 -6.88 15.16 4.63
CA ARG A 99 -7.43 15.50 5.96
C ARG A 99 -8.85 16.00 5.90
N GLU A 100 -9.15 16.90 4.96
CA GLU A 100 -10.51 17.43 4.81
C GLU A 100 -11.50 16.36 4.36
N GLU A 101 -11.16 15.57 3.34
CA GLU A 101 -12.01 14.47 2.88
C GLU A 101 -12.20 13.42 3.97
N PHE A 102 -11.14 13.08 4.71
CA PHE A 102 -11.21 12.15 5.82
C PHE A 102 -12.14 12.62 6.92
N ALA A 103 -12.03 13.89 7.31
CA ALA A 103 -12.90 14.48 8.34
C ALA A 103 -14.36 14.49 7.88
N ARG A 104 -14.63 15.04 6.70
CA ARG A 104 -15.99 15.26 6.19
C ARG A 104 -16.73 13.96 5.87
N ASP A 105 -16.08 13.05 5.16
CA ASP A 105 -16.76 11.91 4.53
C ASP A 105 -16.63 10.61 5.34
N PHE A 106 -15.72 10.57 6.33
CA PHE A 106 -15.49 9.37 7.15
C PHE A 106 -15.65 9.64 8.65
N ILE A 107 -14.95 10.64 9.22
CA ILE A 107 -14.98 10.87 10.67
C ILE A 107 -16.35 11.39 11.13
N PHE A 108 -16.86 12.44 10.49
CA PHE A 108 -18.16 13.00 10.92
C PHE A 108 -19.31 12.00 10.76
N PRO A 109 -19.47 11.27 9.65
CA PRO A 109 -20.49 10.23 9.57
C PRO A 109 -20.32 9.12 10.60
N MET A 110 -19.09 8.71 10.90
CA MET A 110 -18.80 7.71 11.94
C MET A 110 -19.24 8.21 13.32
N LEU A 111 -18.91 9.46 13.67
CA LEU A 111 -19.32 10.07 14.93
C LEU A 111 -20.83 10.22 15.03
N GLN A 112 -21.51 10.66 13.96
CA GLN A 112 -22.96 10.78 13.90
C GLN A 112 -23.66 9.42 14.08
N ALA A 113 -23.07 8.35 13.57
CA ALA A 113 -23.55 7.00 13.74
C ALA A 113 -23.27 6.41 15.13
N GLY A 114 -22.51 7.10 15.99
CA GLY A 114 -22.08 6.59 17.29
C GLY A 114 -21.20 5.33 17.18
N ALA A 115 -20.49 5.16 16.08
CA ALA A 115 -19.70 3.96 15.80
C ALA A 115 -18.41 3.96 16.61
N ILE A 116 -18.47 3.39 17.81
CA ILE A 116 -17.32 3.23 18.71
C ILE A 116 -17.17 1.73 18.99
N TYR A 117 -16.00 1.18 18.73
CA TYR A 117 -15.73 -0.23 19.00
C TYR A 117 -15.47 -0.43 20.51
N GLU A 118 -16.26 -1.33 21.14
CA GLU A 118 -16.21 -1.64 22.58
C GLU A 118 -16.31 -0.41 23.51
N GLY A 119 -16.94 0.68 23.05
CA GLY A 119 -17.11 1.92 23.82
C GLY A 119 -15.83 2.74 24.04
N GLN A 120 -14.72 2.38 23.39
CA GLN A 120 -13.41 2.98 23.63
C GLN A 120 -12.66 3.38 22.36
N TYR A 121 -12.75 2.58 21.28
CA TYR A 121 -11.96 2.81 20.07
C TYR A 121 -12.79 3.50 18.98
N TYR A 122 -12.38 4.70 18.59
CA TYR A 122 -13.03 5.54 17.58
C TYR A 122 -12.73 5.16 16.12
N LEU A 123 -12.28 3.95 15.86
CA LEU A 123 -12.13 3.37 14.51
C LEU A 123 -11.28 4.17 13.52
N GLY A 124 -10.47 5.13 13.95
CA GLY A 124 -9.70 6.03 13.06
C GLY A 124 -8.90 5.28 12.00
N THR A 125 -8.06 4.33 12.42
CA THR A 125 -7.29 3.49 11.50
C THR A 125 -8.21 2.68 10.56
N SER A 126 -9.34 2.20 11.08
CA SER A 126 -10.28 1.36 10.32
C SER A 126 -10.92 2.10 9.16
N ILE A 127 -11.31 3.36 9.36
CA ILE A 127 -11.98 4.19 8.35
C ILE A 127 -10.99 4.91 7.44
N ALA A 128 -9.72 5.08 7.85
CA ALA A 128 -8.68 5.65 6.99
C ALA A 128 -8.28 4.71 5.84
N ARG A 129 -8.25 3.38 6.06
CA ARG A 129 -7.80 2.43 5.03
C ARG A 129 -8.65 2.45 3.76
N PRO A 130 -10.00 2.51 3.80
CA PRO A 130 -10.82 2.67 2.61
C PRO A 130 -10.53 3.97 1.84
N LEU A 131 -10.32 5.10 2.54
CA LEU A 131 -9.96 6.36 1.89
C LEU A 131 -8.61 6.26 1.17
N ILE A 132 -7.59 5.71 1.85
CA ILE A 132 -6.27 5.49 1.26
C ILE A 132 -6.37 4.59 0.03
N ALA A 133 -7.11 3.47 0.12
CA ALA A 133 -7.31 2.55 -0.99
C ALA A 133 -8.06 3.20 -2.17
N LYS A 134 -9.08 4.02 -1.89
CA LYS A 134 -9.78 4.82 -2.92
C LYS A 134 -8.79 5.69 -3.68
N ARG A 135 -7.96 6.45 -2.98
CA ARG A 135 -6.99 7.34 -3.61
C ARG A 135 -5.92 6.58 -4.40
N MET A 136 -5.47 5.43 -3.91
CA MET A 136 -4.57 4.53 -4.66
C MET A 136 -5.17 4.10 -6.00
N VAL A 137 -6.45 3.73 -6.02
CA VAL A 137 -7.18 3.36 -7.25
C VAL A 137 -7.28 4.55 -8.22
N GLU A 138 -7.55 5.75 -7.72
CA GLU A 138 -7.59 6.96 -8.55
C GLU A 138 -6.24 7.25 -9.20
N ILE A 139 -5.15 7.17 -8.44
CA ILE A 139 -3.78 7.31 -8.94
C ILE A 139 -3.48 6.19 -9.95
N ALA A 140 -3.84 4.95 -9.64
CA ALA A 140 -3.62 3.81 -10.53
C ALA A 140 -4.29 4.01 -11.90
N ARG A 141 -5.51 4.52 -11.92
CA ARG A 141 -6.22 4.85 -13.17
C ARG A 141 -5.56 5.99 -13.92
N ALA A 142 -5.19 7.08 -13.23
CA ALA A 142 -4.53 8.23 -13.83
C ALA A 142 -3.18 7.87 -14.46
N GLU A 143 -2.40 7.05 -13.76
CA GLU A 143 -1.08 6.57 -14.19
C GLU A 143 -1.14 5.35 -15.11
N LYS A 144 -2.34 4.81 -15.38
CA LYS A 144 -2.55 3.57 -16.14
C LYS A 144 -1.75 2.41 -15.56
N ALA A 145 -1.79 2.28 -14.24
CA ALA A 145 -1.15 1.19 -13.52
C ALA A 145 -1.93 -0.12 -13.68
N ASP A 146 -1.23 -1.23 -13.52
CA ASP A 146 -1.78 -2.57 -13.67
C ASP A 146 -2.22 -3.17 -12.34
N ALA A 147 -1.63 -2.66 -11.23
CA ALA A 147 -1.87 -3.20 -9.90
C ALA A 147 -1.75 -2.12 -8.81
N VAL A 148 -2.34 -2.44 -7.66
CA VAL A 148 -2.14 -1.73 -6.38
C VAL A 148 -1.55 -2.69 -5.35
N ALA A 149 -0.72 -2.17 -4.44
CA ALA A 149 -0.11 -2.98 -3.39
C ALA A 149 -0.04 -2.21 -2.06
N HIS A 150 -0.02 -2.95 -0.96
CA HIS A 150 0.08 -2.38 0.39
C HIS A 150 0.95 -3.26 1.30
N GLY A 151 1.52 -2.65 2.35
CA GLY A 151 2.34 -3.34 3.35
C GLY A 151 1.58 -3.86 4.57
N ALA A 152 0.25 -3.95 4.52
CA ALA A 152 -0.53 -4.49 5.64
C ALA A 152 -0.28 -5.98 5.83
N THR A 153 -0.19 -6.42 7.09
CA THR A 153 0.04 -7.82 7.44
C THR A 153 -1.08 -8.70 6.92
N GLY A 154 -0.73 -9.81 6.29
CA GLY A 154 -1.67 -10.80 5.77
C GLY A 154 -2.57 -11.38 6.87
N LYS A 155 -3.84 -11.62 6.56
CA LYS A 155 -4.90 -12.07 7.49
C LYS A 155 -5.27 -11.05 8.57
N GLY A 156 -4.87 -9.79 8.39
CA GLY A 156 -5.23 -8.68 9.28
C GLY A 156 -6.42 -7.89 8.76
N ASN A 157 -7.07 -7.16 9.66
CA ASN A 157 -8.21 -6.30 9.31
C ASN A 157 -7.84 -5.23 8.27
N ASP A 158 -6.63 -4.68 8.33
CA ASP A 158 -6.19 -3.64 7.40
C ASP A 158 -6.02 -4.19 5.98
N GLN A 159 -5.48 -5.41 5.83
CA GLN A 159 -5.45 -6.10 4.53
C GLN A 159 -6.85 -6.19 3.91
N VAL A 160 -7.82 -6.71 4.68
CA VAL A 160 -9.20 -6.86 4.20
C VAL A 160 -9.79 -5.53 3.75
N ARG A 161 -9.54 -4.44 4.48
CA ARG A 161 -10.05 -3.11 4.12
C ARG A 161 -9.46 -2.59 2.82
N PHE A 162 -8.14 -2.73 2.62
CA PHE A 162 -7.49 -2.38 1.37
C PHE A 162 -8.02 -3.20 0.20
N GLU A 163 -8.01 -4.51 0.33
CA GLU A 163 -8.39 -5.43 -0.75
C GLU A 163 -9.86 -5.29 -1.15
N LEU A 164 -10.78 -5.25 -0.18
CA LEU A 164 -12.20 -5.10 -0.48
C LEU A 164 -12.50 -3.75 -1.14
N THR A 165 -11.86 -2.67 -0.69
CA THR A 165 -12.05 -1.34 -1.29
C THR A 165 -11.51 -1.31 -2.72
N ALA A 166 -10.30 -1.81 -2.94
CA ALA A 166 -9.72 -1.88 -4.28
C ALA A 166 -10.56 -2.75 -5.22
N ALA A 167 -11.00 -3.93 -4.76
CA ALA A 167 -11.85 -4.83 -5.56
C ALA A 167 -13.22 -4.22 -5.88
N ALA A 168 -13.80 -3.45 -4.96
CA ALA A 168 -15.09 -2.80 -5.19
C ALA A 168 -14.98 -1.62 -6.18
N LEU A 169 -13.90 -0.84 -6.11
CA LEU A 169 -13.72 0.34 -6.93
C LEU A 169 -13.08 0.06 -8.29
N ALA A 170 -12.21 -0.94 -8.36
CA ALA A 170 -11.42 -1.26 -9.56
C ALA A 170 -11.16 -2.77 -9.67
N PRO A 171 -12.20 -3.58 -9.95
CA PRO A 171 -12.06 -5.03 -10.08
C PRO A 171 -11.12 -5.45 -11.23
N GLU A 172 -10.79 -4.54 -12.12
CA GLU A 172 -9.83 -4.71 -13.21
C GLU A 172 -8.37 -4.67 -12.75
N LEU A 173 -8.06 -3.98 -11.64
CA LEU A 173 -6.72 -3.91 -11.07
C LEU A 173 -6.36 -5.20 -10.31
N GLN A 174 -5.07 -5.47 -10.24
CA GLN A 174 -4.52 -6.60 -9.46
C GLN A 174 -3.97 -6.13 -8.13
#